data_d5f1270f9914eac941da212b9c1497c1
#
_entry.id   d5f1270f9914eac941da212b9c1497c1
#
_cell.length_a   1.000
_cell.length_b   1.000
_cell.length_c   1.000
_cell.angle_alpha   90.00
_cell.angle_beta   90.00
_cell.angle_gamma   90.00
#
_symmetry.space_group_name_H-M   'P 1'
#
loop_
_entity.id
_entity.type
_entity.pdbx_description
1 polymer ?
#
loop_
_entity_poly.entity_id
_entity_poly.type
_entity_poly.pdbx_seq_one_letter_code
_entity_poly.pdbx_strand_id
1 'polypeptide(L)'
;CLFGAATAQAQKQVTANNAIVPGEVWNDTDGNPINAHGGGILYHEGTYYWYGEYKKGKTILPEWATWECYRTDVTGVSCYSSKDLLNWKFEGIVLPAVKDDQGHDLHTSKVLERPKVIYNPKTKKFVMWAHVESADYSKACAGVAISDSPIGEFTYLGSFRPNGAMSRDQTVFVDDDDRAYHFYSSENNATLYISELTDDYQRPSGRYTRNFVKESREAPAVFKRNGKYYMLSSGCTGWDPNQAELAVADSIMGEWKTIGNPCTGTDADKTFYAQSTYVQKVMGKKDMYIAMFDRWNKKDLENSRYVWLPFSFEGDKITIPWRDKWSFDNFENQGRFEAGKGTFLLNGKPFVVKAAELHYPRIPKPYWDQRIKLCKALGMNTVCLYVFWNSHEPQPGVYDFTEQNDLAEFCRLCQQNDMYVILRPGPYVCAEWEMGGLPWWLLKKKDVRLRESDPYFIERVALFEEAVAKQVKDLTIANGGPIIMVQVENEYGSYGEDKGYVSQIRD
;
A
#
# COMPACT_ATOMS: atom_id res chain seq x y z
N CYS A 1 -29.21 -53.23 -24.82
CA CYS A 1 -28.99 -51.80 -25.02
C CYS A 1 -29.26 -51.11 -23.71
N LEU A 2 -28.21 -50.79 -22.96
CA LEU A 2 -28.26 -49.93 -21.75
C LEU A 2 -27.73 -48.57 -22.14
N PHE A 3 -28.62 -47.57 -22.17
CA PHE A 3 -28.26 -46.17 -22.32
C PHE A 3 -27.85 -45.64 -20.93
N GLY A 4 -26.57 -45.40 -20.74
CA GLY A 4 -26.08 -44.61 -19.61
C GLY A 4 -26.30 -43.11 -19.87
N ALA A 5 -27.18 -42.48 -19.11
CA ALA A 5 -27.35 -41.06 -19.11
C ALA A 5 -26.17 -40.42 -18.35
N ALA A 6 -25.22 -39.81 -19.05
CA ALA A 6 -24.22 -38.94 -18.47
C ALA A 6 -24.91 -37.62 -18.10
N THR A 7 -25.10 -37.39 -16.81
CA THR A 7 -25.48 -36.07 -16.29
C THR A 7 -24.27 -35.13 -16.38
N ALA A 8 -24.25 -34.28 -17.38
CA ALA A 8 -23.33 -33.18 -17.46
C ALA A 8 -23.70 -32.19 -16.31
N GLN A 9 -22.91 -32.16 -15.26
CA GLN A 9 -22.96 -31.03 -14.30
C GLN A 9 -22.52 -29.78 -15.05
N ALA A 10 -23.46 -28.86 -15.23
CA ALA A 10 -23.14 -27.52 -15.74
C ALA A 10 -22.17 -26.85 -14.76
N GLN A 11 -20.91 -26.68 -15.18
CA GLN A 11 -19.96 -25.83 -14.46
C GLN A 11 -20.57 -24.46 -14.39
N LYS A 12 -20.86 -24.00 -13.17
CA LYS A 12 -21.30 -22.63 -12.88
C LYS A 12 -20.18 -21.70 -13.35
N GLN A 13 -20.42 -20.92 -14.39
CA GLN A 13 -19.48 -19.95 -14.90
C GLN A 13 -19.35 -18.86 -13.82
N VAL A 14 -18.27 -18.91 -13.04
CA VAL A 14 -17.99 -17.90 -12.00
C VAL A 14 -17.51 -16.64 -12.72
N THR A 15 -18.27 -15.58 -12.57
CA THR A 15 -17.90 -14.27 -13.12
C THR A 15 -16.84 -13.63 -12.23
N ALA A 16 -15.73 -13.18 -12.81
CA ALA A 16 -14.68 -12.49 -12.08
C ALA A 16 -15.22 -11.21 -11.42
N ASN A 17 -14.79 -10.97 -10.18
CA ASN A 17 -15.13 -9.74 -9.48
C ASN A 17 -14.40 -8.55 -10.14
N ASN A 18 -15.12 -7.51 -10.47
CA ASN A 18 -14.58 -6.27 -11.05
C ASN A 18 -14.66 -5.07 -10.11
N ALA A 19 -15.22 -5.25 -8.92
CA ALA A 19 -15.37 -4.22 -7.91
C ALA A 19 -15.55 -4.82 -6.53
N ILE A 20 -15.27 -4.04 -5.50
CA ILE A 20 -15.60 -4.33 -4.10
C ILE A 20 -16.94 -3.69 -3.78
N VAL A 21 -17.84 -4.47 -3.17
CA VAL A 21 -19.14 -4.02 -2.64
C VAL A 21 -19.11 -4.23 -1.13
N PRO A 22 -18.78 -3.20 -0.35
CA PRO A 22 -18.61 -3.33 1.10
C PRO A 22 -19.88 -3.84 1.81
N GLY A 23 -19.70 -4.86 2.63
CA GLY A 23 -20.81 -5.45 3.40
C GLY A 23 -21.60 -6.54 2.68
N GLU A 24 -21.32 -6.80 1.40
CA GLU A 24 -21.96 -7.87 0.64
C GLU A 24 -21.14 -9.18 0.69
N VAL A 25 -21.75 -10.27 0.23
CA VAL A 25 -21.04 -11.55 0.10
C VAL A 25 -19.97 -11.43 -0.99
N TRP A 26 -18.75 -11.73 -0.62
CA TRP A 26 -17.61 -11.76 -1.55
C TRP A 26 -17.23 -13.20 -1.82
N ASN A 27 -17.34 -13.64 -3.06
CA ASN A 27 -17.02 -15.00 -3.47
C ASN A 27 -15.59 -15.10 -3.99
N ASP A 28 -14.97 -16.24 -3.71
CA ASP A 28 -13.70 -16.65 -4.27
C ASP A 28 -13.82 -17.04 -5.75
N THR A 29 -12.71 -17.41 -6.38
CA THR A 29 -12.66 -17.83 -7.79
C THR A 29 -13.41 -19.12 -8.08
N ASP A 30 -13.77 -19.90 -7.06
CA ASP A 30 -14.56 -21.12 -7.18
C ASP A 30 -16.05 -20.87 -6.90
N GLY A 31 -16.43 -19.62 -6.56
CA GLY A 31 -17.79 -19.20 -6.30
C GLY A 31 -18.27 -19.47 -4.87
N ASN A 32 -17.37 -19.74 -3.94
CA ASN A 32 -17.67 -19.92 -2.53
C ASN A 32 -17.48 -18.61 -1.78
N PRO A 33 -18.30 -18.30 -0.75
CA PRO A 33 -18.07 -17.16 0.11
C PRO A 33 -16.68 -17.21 0.77
N ILE A 34 -15.92 -16.12 0.64
CA ILE A 34 -14.63 -15.98 1.33
C ILE A 34 -14.84 -16.00 2.84
N ASN A 35 -14.02 -16.76 3.56
CA ASN A 35 -14.07 -16.87 5.01
C ASN A 35 -12.64 -16.70 5.57
N ALA A 36 -12.24 -15.43 5.83
CA ALA A 36 -10.93 -15.02 6.31
C ALA A 36 -11.08 -13.80 7.24
N HIS A 37 -11.80 -14.00 8.34
CA HIS A 37 -12.18 -12.92 9.24
C HIS A 37 -11.03 -12.47 10.15
N GLY A 38 -11.10 -11.26 10.69
CA GLY A 38 -10.10 -10.69 11.60
C GLY A 38 -8.67 -10.63 11.03
N GLY A 39 -8.52 -10.86 9.74
CA GLY A 39 -7.29 -11.20 9.09
C GLY A 39 -6.42 -10.03 8.66
N GLY A 40 -5.39 -10.34 7.88
CA GLY A 40 -4.50 -9.39 7.24
C GLY A 40 -3.94 -9.93 5.93
N ILE A 41 -3.31 -9.06 5.16
CA ILE A 41 -2.76 -9.40 3.86
C ILE A 41 -1.23 -9.25 3.89
N LEU A 42 -0.53 -10.26 3.42
CA LEU A 42 0.89 -10.21 3.07
C LEU A 42 1.02 -10.05 1.56
N TYR A 43 1.79 -9.07 1.09
CA TYR A 43 2.25 -9.02 -0.30
C TYR A 43 3.66 -9.60 -0.39
N HIS A 44 3.80 -10.64 -1.20
CA HIS A 44 5.09 -11.30 -1.41
C HIS A 44 5.22 -11.76 -2.87
N GLU A 45 6.34 -11.42 -3.50
CA GLU A 45 6.67 -11.81 -4.88
C GLU A 45 5.54 -11.62 -5.89
N GLY A 46 4.92 -10.42 -5.87
CA GLY A 46 3.87 -10.06 -6.81
C GLY A 46 2.51 -10.70 -6.55
N THR A 47 2.30 -11.28 -5.35
CA THR A 47 1.04 -11.91 -4.94
C THR A 47 0.61 -11.40 -3.58
N TYR A 48 -0.68 -11.14 -3.41
CA TYR A 48 -1.31 -10.87 -2.14
C TYR A 48 -1.81 -12.17 -1.53
N TYR A 49 -1.53 -12.41 -0.25
CA TYR A 49 -1.99 -13.56 0.52
C TYR A 49 -2.82 -13.05 1.69
N TRP A 50 -4.11 -13.36 1.70
CA TRP A 50 -5.04 -12.97 2.74
C TRP A 50 -5.21 -14.13 3.72
N TYR A 51 -4.76 -13.95 4.94
CA TYR A 51 -4.93 -14.91 6.03
C TYR A 51 -6.02 -14.41 6.97
N GLY A 52 -6.87 -15.32 7.44
CA GLY A 52 -7.91 -14.96 8.38
C GLY A 52 -8.49 -16.16 9.12
N GLU A 53 -9.28 -15.86 10.13
CA GLU A 53 -10.01 -16.84 10.90
C GLU A 53 -11.04 -17.55 10.03
N TYR A 54 -10.98 -18.87 9.95
CA TYR A 54 -11.96 -19.66 9.23
C TYR A 54 -13.14 -20.00 10.15
N LYS A 55 -14.11 -19.10 10.22
CA LYS A 55 -15.28 -19.19 11.13
C LYS A 55 -16.44 -20.01 10.56
N LYS A 56 -16.13 -21.09 9.86
CA LYS A 56 -17.17 -21.96 9.31
C LYS A 56 -17.79 -22.82 10.39
N GLY A 57 -19.12 -22.83 10.45
CA GLY A 57 -19.88 -23.68 11.36
C GLY A 57 -20.80 -22.90 12.31
N LYS A 58 -21.46 -23.63 13.18
CA LYS A 58 -22.47 -23.04 14.09
C LYS A 58 -21.84 -22.07 15.08
N THR A 59 -22.41 -20.87 15.20
CA THR A 59 -22.08 -19.94 16.26
C THR A 59 -22.64 -20.41 17.58
N ILE A 60 -21.83 -20.40 18.64
CA ILE A 60 -22.11 -20.91 19.96
C ILE A 60 -21.98 -19.77 20.98
N LEU A 61 -22.96 -19.60 21.83
CA LEU A 61 -22.83 -18.90 23.12
C LEU A 61 -22.79 -19.95 24.20
N PRO A 62 -21.69 -20.14 24.95
CA PRO A 62 -21.60 -21.14 25.99
C PRO A 62 -22.65 -20.90 27.10
N GLU A 63 -23.22 -21.94 27.66
CA GLU A 63 -24.23 -21.83 28.73
C GLU A 63 -23.71 -21.15 30.00
N TRP A 64 -22.42 -21.26 30.28
CA TRP A 64 -21.75 -20.61 31.40
C TRP A 64 -21.39 -19.13 31.14
N ALA A 65 -21.63 -18.60 29.91
CA ALA A 65 -21.22 -17.25 29.55
C ALA A 65 -21.88 -16.18 30.41
N THR A 66 -21.08 -15.32 30.99
CA THR A 66 -21.53 -14.13 31.74
C THR A 66 -21.54 -12.86 30.90
N TRP A 67 -21.05 -12.96 29.65
CA TRP A 67 -21.04 -11.92 28.66
C TRP A 67 -21.18 -12.55 27.25
N GLU A 68 -21.35 -11.75 26.20
CA GLU A 68 -21.60 -12.23 24.84
C GLU A 68 -20.33 -12.79 24.16
N CYS A 69 -19.69 -13.81 24.74
CA CYS A 69 -18.52 -14.48 24.20
C CYS A 69 -18.90 -15.48 23.08
N TYR A 70 -19.60 -15.01 22.07
CA TYR A 70 -19.93 -15.81 20.90
C TYR A 70 -18.66 -16.33 20.20
N ARG A 71 -18.67 -17.58 19.79
CA ARG A 71 -17.60 -18.22 19.05
C ARG A 71 -18.11 -19.28 18.08
N THR A 72 -17.31 -19.64 17.12
CA THR A 72 -17.42 -20.92 16.40
C THR A 72 -16.34 -21.87 16.95
N ASP A 73 -16.51 -23.17 16.76
CA ASP A 73 -15.40 -24.09 16.96
C ASP A 73 -14.24 -23.68 16.02
N VAL A 74 -13.02 -23.66 16.53
CA VAL A 74 -11.85 -23.30 15.74
C VAL A 74 -11.69 -24.31 14.61
N THR A 75 -11.70 -23.83 13.38
CA THR A 75 -11.48 -24.67 12.19
C THR A 75 -10.11 -24.40 11.58
N GLY A 76 -9.42 -23.35 12.00
CA GLY A 76 -8.07 -22.98 11.61
C GLY A 76 -7.97 -21.59 11.01
N VAL A 77 -6.81 -21.32 10.40
CA VAL A 77 -6.55 -20.11 9.63
C VAL A 77 -6.58 -20.43 8.14
N SER A 78 -7.48 -19.76 7.42
CA SER A 78 -7.57 -19.82 5.96
C SER A 78 -6.51 -18.96 5.29
N CYS A 79 -6.14 -19.34 4.06
CA CYS A 79 -5.33 -18.53 3.16
C CYS A 79 -5.99 -18.41 1.80
N TYR A 80 -6.03 -17.20 1.27
CA TYR A 80 -6.45 -16.90 -0.10
C TYR A 80 -5.34 -16.14 -0.81
N SER A 81 -5.16 -16.36 -2.12
CA SER A 81 -4.20 -15.63 -2.93
C SER A 81 -4.88 -14.78 -4.00
N SER A 82 -4.30 -13.62 -4.35
CA SER A 82 -4.79 -12.74 -5.39
C SER A 82 -3.65 -11.97 -6.06
N LYS A 83 -3.83 -11.61 -7.33
CA LYS A 83 -2.95 -10.70 -8.07
C LYS A 83 -3.50 -9.26 -8.14
N ASP A 84 -4.79 -9.07 -7.86
CA ASP A 84 -5.53 -7.84 -8.11
C ASP A 84 -6.34 -7.32 -6.91
N LEU A 85 -6.32 -8.02 -5.76
CA LEU A 85 -7.11 -7.73 -4.56
C LEU A 85 -8.65 -7.81 -4.78
N LEU A 86 -9.11 -8.32 -5.93
CA LEU A 86 -10.51 -8.49 -6.27
C LEU A 86 -10.89 -9.96 -6.38
N ASN A 87 -10.03 -10.74 -7.03
CA ASN A 87 -10.26 -12.13 -7.33
C ASN A 87 -9.34 -12.99 -6.47
N TRP A 88 -9.93 -13.71 -5.52
CA TRP A 88 -9.24 -14.45 -4.49
C TRP A 88 -9.40 -15.95 -4.72
N LYS A 89 -8.30 -16.67 -4.84
CA LYS A 89 -8.27 -18.12 -4.91
C LYS A 89 -8.09 -18.69 -3.51
N PHE A 90 -8.93 -19.63 -3.11
CA PHE A 90 -8.74 -20.35 -1.86
C PHE A 90 -7.54 -21.29 -1.95
N GLU A 91 -6.55 -21.12 -1.09
CA GLU A 91 -5.33 -21.96 -1.06
C GLU A 91 -5.40 -23.05 0.02
N GLY A 92 -6.35 -22.97 0.95
CA GLY A 92 -6.55 -23.96 1.99
C GLY A 92 -6.52 -23.41 3.40
N ILE A 93 -6.57 -24.32 4.37
CA ILE A 93 -6.36 -24.03 5.78
C ILE A 93 -4.88 -24.23 6.08
N VAL A 94 -4.16 -23.14 6.30
CA VAL A 94 -2.69 -23.15 6.48
C VAL A 94 -2.24 -23.36 7.93
N LEU A 95 -3.14 -23.17 8.89
CA LEU A 95 -2.95 -23.55 10.30
C LEU A 95 -4.22 -24.25 10.76
N PRO A 96 -4.28 -25.60 10.73
CA PRO A 96 -5.47 -26.33 11.10
C PRO A 96 -5.70 -26.37 12.61
N ALA A 97 -6.96 -26.53 13.01
CA ALA A 97 -7.30 -26.79 14.39
C ALA A 97 -6.89 -28.22 14.82
N VAL A 98 -6.59 -28.37 16.10
CA VAL A 98 -6.34 -29.66 16.75
C VAL A 98 -7.64 -30.19 17.34
N LYS A 99 -7.97 -31.48 17.08
CA LYS A 99 -9.23 -32.10 17.50
C LYS A 99 -9.07 -33.04 18.69
N ASP A 100 -7.91 -33.70 18.78
CA ASP A 100 -7.70 -34.85 19.66
C ASP A 100 -6.98 -34.48 20.97
N ASP A 101 -6.56 -33.24 21.15
CA ASP A 101 -5.91 -32.74 22.36
C ASP A 101 -6.61 -31.48 22.88
N GLN A 102 -7.47 -31.63 23.88
CA GLN A 102 -8.18 -30.52 24.53
C GLN A 102 -7.25 -29.54 25.24
N GLY A 103 -6.04 -29.95 25.59
CA GLY A 103 -5.02 -29.11 26.22
C GLY A 103 -4.34 -28.17 25.23
N HIS A 104 -4.37 -28.52 23.95
CA HIS A 104 -3.72 -27.75 22.89
C HIS A 104 -4.37 -26.39 22.67
N ASP A 105 -3.59 -25.37 22.41
CA ASP A 105 -4.04 -23.99 22.17
C ASP A 105 -4.99 -23.86 20.98
N LEU A 106 -4.75 -24.66 19.94
CA LEU A 106 -5.55 -24.68 18.72
C LEU A 106 -6.68 -25.73 18.76
N HIS A 107 -7.02 -26.26 19.95
CA HIS A 107 -8.15 -27.19 20.04
C HIS A 107 -9.44 -26.48 19.62
N THR A 108 -10.34 -27.20 18.96
CA THR A 108 -11.60 -26.66 18.41
C THR A 108 -12.44 -25.90 19.43
N SER A 109 -12.37 -26.27 20.75
CA SER A 109 -13.10 -25.57 21.81
C SER A 109 -12.43 -24.27 22.29
N LYS A 110 -11.26 -23.93 21.76
CA LYS A 110 -10.53 -22.69 22.09
C LYS A 110 -10.89 -21.57 21.13
N VAL A 111 -10.24 -20.43 21.28
CA VAL A 111 -10.43 -19.25 20.42
C VAL A 111 -9.09 -18.86 19.78
N LEU A 112 -9.11 -18.71 18.47
CA LEU A 112 -8.00 -18.18 17.67
C LEU A 112 -8.53 -17.00 16.87
N GLU A 113 -7.94 -15.82 17.09
CA GLU A 113 -8.40 -14.57 16.48
C GLU A 113 -7.26 -13.77 15.88
N ARG A 114 -7.60 -12.91 14.91
CA ARG A 114 -6.73 -11.88 14.33
C ARG A 114 -5.39 -12.39 13.80
N PRO A 115 -5.33 -13.49 13.03
CA PRO A 115 -4.07 -13.97 12.46
C PRO A 115 -3.49 -12.93 11.49
N LYS A 116 -2.18 -12.70 11.60
CA LYS A 116 -1.40 -11.85 10.70
C LYS A 116 -0.11 -12.56 10.33
N VAL A 117 0.30 -12.48 9.09
CA VAL A 117 1.54 -13.10 8.61
C VAL A 117 2.47 -12.03 8.07
N ILE A 118 3.74 -12.11 8.45
CA ILE A 118 4.84 -11.30 7.95
C ILE A 118 5.96 -12.18 7.41
N TYR A 119 6.69 -11.71 6.42
CA TYR A 119 7.83 -12.41 5.85
C TYR A 119 9.14 -11.87 6.44
N ASN A 120 10.01 -12.78 6.87
CA ASN A 120 11.32 -12.44 7.37
C ASN A 120 12.39 -12.68 6.30
N PRO A 121 13.01 -11.63 5.73
CA PRO A 121 13.97 -11.78 4.65
C PRO A 121 15.30 -12.44 5.10
N LYS A 122 15.66 -12.35 6.39
CA LYS A 122 16.88 -12.96 6.94
C LYS A 122 16.75 -14.47 7.08
N THR A 123 15.64 -14.95 7.65
CA THR A 123 15.39 -16.38 7.88
C THR A 123 14.65 -17.05 6.74
N LYS A 124 14.10 -16.25 5.80
CA LYS A 124 13.22 -16.69 4.70
C LYS A 124 11.99 -17.45 5.17
N LYS A 125 11.50 -17.12 6.38
CA LYS A 125 10.30 -17.72 6.97
C LYS A 125 9.11 -16.75 6.89
N PHE A 126 7.94 -17.34 6.72
CA PHE A 126 6.66 -16.69 6.98
C PHE A 126 6.32 -16.89 8.44
N VAL A 127 6.08 -15.80 9.16
CA VAL A 127 5.81 -15.83 10.61
C VAL A 127 4.40 -15.32 10.85
N MET A 128 3.56 -16.18 11.39
CA MET A 128 2.19 -15.86 11.77
C MET A 128 2.13 -15.51 13.24
N TRP A 129 1.42 -14.43 13.59
CA TRP A 129 1.02 -14.05 14.93
C TRP A 129 -0.50 -14.08 15.02
N ALA A 130 -1.05 -14.56 16.12
CA ALA A 130 -2.47 -14.59 16.35
C ALA A 130 -2.79 -14.38 17.84
N HIS A 131 -3.99 -13.89 18.13
CA HIS A 131 -4.55 -13.89 19.48
C HIS A 131 -5.08 -15.29 19.80
N VAL A 132 -4.63 -15.86 20.89
CA VAL A 132 -4.98 -17.20 21.36
C VAL A 132 -5.64 -17.11 22.72
N GLU A 133 -6.85 -17.67 22.81
CA GLU A 133 -7.66 -17.62 24.02
C GLU A 133 -8.22 -18.98 24.44
N SER A 134 -8.47 -19.11 25.75
CA SER A 134 -9.41 -20.09 26.27
C SER A 134 -10.84 -19.69 25.90
N ALA A 135 -11.77 -20.65 25.99
CA ALA A 135 -13.18 -20.39 25.67
C ALA A 135 -13.82 -19.27 26.51
N ASP A 136 -13.27 -19.00 27.69
CA ASP A 136 -13.71 -17.96 28.63
C ASP A 136 -12.90 -16.65 28.51
N TYR A 137 -11.99 -16.55 27.56
CA TYR A 137 -11.09 -15.40 27.34
C TYR A 137 -10.19 -15.05 28.56
N SER A 138 -9.82 -16.04 29.36
CA SER A 138 -8.94 -15.84 30.53
C SER A 138 -7.45 -16.01 30.21
N LYS A 139 -7.09 -16.61 29.05
CA LYS A 139 -5.72 -16.92 28.67
C LYS A 139 -4.93 -15.69 28.22
N ALA A 140 -5.49 -14.90 27.30
CA ALA A 140 -4.94 -13.65 26.76
C ALA A 140 -3.48 -13.78 26.32
N CYS A 141 -3.20 -14.63 25.33
CA CYS A 141 -1.86 -14.91 24.81
C CYS A 141 -1.71 -14.57 23.32
N ALA A 142 -0.50 -14.27 22.91
CA ALA A 142 -0.12 -14.29 21.51
C ALA A 142 0.40 -15.68 21.13
N GLY A 143 -0.13 -16.25 20.04
CA GLY A 143 0.35 -17.47 19.43
C GLY A 143 1.25 -17.17 18.24
N VAL A 144 2.28 -18.00 18.02
CA VAL A 144 3.21 -17.87 16.91
C VAL A 144 3.27 -19.17 16.13
N ALA A 145 3.29 -19.06 14.79
CA ALA A 145 3.52 -20.18 13.88
C ALA A 145 4.43 -19.78 12.72
N ILE A 146 5.14 -20.72 12.14
CA ILE A 146 6.09 -20.47 11.04
C ILE A 146 5.88 -21.41 9.87
N SER A 147 6.19 -20.95 8.67
CA SER A 147 6.20 -21.77 7.45
C SER A 147 7.34 -21.37 6.50
N ASP A 148 7.74 -22.29 5.64
CA ASP A 148 8.66 -22.04 4.52
C ASP A 148 7.94 -21.51 3.26
N SER A 149 6.62 -21.53 3.24
CA SER A 149 5.79 -21.15 2.09
C SER A 149 4.62 -20.29 2.54
N PRO A 150 4.20 -19.28 1.74
CA PRO A 150 3.04 -18.46 2.09
C PRO A 150 1.73 -19.25 2.11
N ILE A 151 1.65 -20.35 1.37
CA ILE A 151 0.47 -21.22 1.27
C ILE A 151 0.70 -22.60 1.88
N GLY A 152 1.86 -22.83 2.48
CA GLY A 152 2.19 -24.09 3.16
C GLY A 152 1.60 -24.15 4.57
N GLU A 153 1.55 -25.38 5.10
CA GLU A 153 1.15 -25.56 6.49
C GLU A 153 2.12 -24.86 7.44
N PHE A 154 1.55 -24.12 8.39
CA PHE A 154 2.31 -23.45 9.44
C PHE A 154 2.53 -24.37 10.63
N THR A 155 3.77 -24.48 11.10
CA THR A 155 4.13 -25.17 12.34
C THR A 155 3.85 -24.24 13.51
N TYR A 156 2.93 -24.61 14.40
CA TYR A 156 2.61 -23.85 15.60
C TYR A 156 3.73 -24.00 16.64
N LEU A 157 4.26 -22.88 17.13
CA LEU A 157 5.36 -22.81 18.11
C LEU A 157 4.89 -22.64 19.55
N GLY A 158 3.58 -22.47 19.77
CA GLY A 158 2.97 -22.23 21.07
C GLY A 158 2.51 -20.78 21.28
N SER A 159 1.96 -20.53 22.46
CA SER A 159 1.50 -19.21 22.87
C SER A 159 2.16 -18.74 24.16
N PHE A 160 2.20 -17.43 24.34
CA PHE A 160 2.77 -16.78 25.51
C PHE A 160 2.19 -15.39 25.72
N ARG A 161 2.39 -14.80 26.89
CA ARG A 161 2.10 -13.40 27.15
C ARG A 161 3.32 -12.55 26.82
N PRO A 162 3.30 -11.74 25.73
CA PRO A 162 4.44 -10.94 25.34
C PRO A 162 4.82 -9.96 26.46
N ASN A 163 6.11 -9.87 26.78
CA ASN A 163 6.61 -9.06 27.90
C ASN A 163 5.92 -9.35 29.27
N GLY A 164 5.37 -10.55 29.45
CA GLY A 164 4.61 -10.94 30.62
C GLY A 164 3.20 -10.34 30.73
N ALA A 165 2.77 -9.57 29.72
CA ALA A 165 1.48 -8.88 29.70
C ALA A 165 0.42 -9.64 28.88
N MET A 166 -0.86 -9.44 29.19
CA MET A 166 -1.97 -9.96 28.40
C MET A 166 -1.83 -9.50 26.94
N SER A 167 -2.19 -10.36 25.98
CA SER A 167 -2.25 -10.03 24.57
C SER A 167 -3.55 -10.50 23.98
N ARG A 168 -4.38 -9.56 23.52
CA ARG A 168 -5.65 -9.83 22.85
C ARG A 168 -5.61 -9.31 21.42
N ASP A 169 -6.57 -8.49 21.00
CA ASP A 169 -6.58 -7.94 19.64
C ASP A 169 -5.24 -7.41 19.21
N GLN A 170 -4.76 -7.87 18.05
CA GLN A 170 -3.38 -7.65 17.66
C GLN A 170 -3.19 -7.44 16.16
N THR A 171 -2.06 -6.83 15.83
CA THR A 171 -1.47 -6.83 14.47
C THR A 171 0.05 -6.86 14.55
N VAL A 172 0.69 -7.21 13.46
CA VAL A 172 2.14 -7.08 13.29
C VAL A 172 2.45 -6.17 12.11
N PHE A 173 3.55 -5.44 12.21
CA PHE A 173 4.01 -4.51 11.19
C PHE A 173 5.51 -4.65 10.99
N VAL A 174 5.97 -4.69 9.73
CA VAL A 174 7.39 -4.67 9.36
C VAL A 174 7.70 -3.30 8.78
N ASP A 175 8.71 -2.63 9.32
CA ASP A 175 9.15 -1.32 8.86
C ASP A 175 10.13 -1.43 7.69
N ASP A 176 10.46 -0.30 7.06
CA ASP A 176 11.35 -0.21 5.89
C ASP A 176 12.80 -0.67 6.17
N ASP A 177 13.17 -0.79 7.45
CA ASP A 177 14.48 -1.27 7.90
C ASP A 177 14.47 -2.75 8.34
N ASP A 178 13.45 -3.50 7.94
CA ASP A 178 13.23 -4.90 8.29
C ASP A 178 13.06 -5.17 9.80
N ARG A 179 12.83 -4.16 10.64
CA ARG A 179 12.39 -4.38 12.01
C ARG A 179 10.90 -4.63 12.07
N ALA A 180 10.51 -5.60 12.88
CA ALA A 180 9.10 -5.95 13.04
C ALA A 180 8.60 -5.56 14.43
N TYR A 181 7.32 -5.24 14.49
CA TYR A 181 6.64 -4.78 15.70
C TYR A 181 5.31 -5.48 15.86
N HIS A 182 5.00 -5.83 17.11
CA HIS A 182 3.73 -6.41 17.53
C HIS A 182 2.93 -5.38 18.31
N PHE A 183 1.74 -5.07 17.83
CA PHE A 183 0.76 -4.19 18.47
C PHE A 183 -0.35 -5.04 19.06
N TYR A 184 -0.66 -4.86 20.33
CA TYR A 184 -1.68 -5.67 20.98
C TYR A 184 -2.37 -4.96 22.14
N SER A 185 -3.66 -5.26 22.31
CA SER A 185 -4.43 -4.79 23.45
C SER A 185 -4.06 -5.61 24.69
N SER A 186 -3.81 -4.92 25.77
CA SER A 186 -3.33 -5.48 27.03
C SER A 186 -4.09 -4.91 28.23
N GLU A 187 -3.75 -5.34 29.46
CA GLU A 187 -4.35 -4.85 30.69
C GLU A 187 -5.90 -4.93 30.66
N ASN A 188 -6.46 -6.06 30.23
CA ASN A 188 -7.90 -6.24 29.96
C ASN A 188 -8.44 -5.24 28.93
N ASN A 189 -7.72 -5.03 27.85
CA ASN A 189 -7.95 -4.07 26.76
C ASN A 189 -7.86 -2.59 27.17
N ALA A 190 -7.40 -2.28 28.38
CA ALA A 190 -7.32 -0.90 28.86
C ALA A 190 -6.16 -0.11 28.20
N THR A 191 -5.11 -0.81 27.76
CA THR A 191 -3.88 -0.18 27.25
C THR A 191 -3.37 -0.92 26.01
N LEU A 192 -2.90 -0.20 25.02
CA LEU A 192 -2.29 -0.78 23.83
C LEU A 192 -0.76 -0.83 23.98
N TYR A 193 -0.19 -2.02 23.76
CA TYR A 193 1.26 -2.24 23.81
C TYR A 193 1.83 -2.31 22.38
N ILE A 194 3.04 -1.77 22.21
CA ILE A 194 3.83 -1.92 20.99
C ILE A 194 5.17 -2.52 21.38
N SER A 195 5.45 -3.72 20.89
CA SER A 195 6.69 -4.46 21.17
C SER A 195 7.52 -4.60 19.91
N GLU A 196 8.79 -4.23 19.98
CA GLU A 196 9.76 -4.61 18.95
C GLU A 196 9.99 -6.13 19.02
N LEU A 197 10.06 -6.79 17.87
CA LEU A 197 10.30 -8.23 17.78
C LEU A 197 11.79 -8.54 17.64
N THR A 198 12.15 -9.80 17.94
CA THR A 198 13.49 -10.35 17.67
C THR A 198 13.77 -10.41 16.17
N ASP A 199 15.02 -10.57 15.78
CA ASP A 199 15.47 -10.62 14.38
C ASP A 199 14.80 -11.72 13.54
N ASP A 200 14.33 -12.79 14.16
CA ASP A 200 13.58 -13.89 13.54
C ASP A 200 12.05 -13.66 13.53
N TYR A 201 11.57 -12.55 14.10
CA TYR A 201 10.15 -12.15 14.26
C TYR A 201 9.30 -13.07 15.13
N GLN A 202 9.91 -13.97 15.90
CA GLN A 202 9.17 -15.01 16.63
C GLN A 202 8.91 -14.68 18.10
N ARG A 203 9.61 -13.66 18.65
CA ARG A 203 9.51 -13.28 20.07
C ARG A 203 9.60 -11.76 20.25
N PRO A 204 9.09 -11.19 21.35
CA PRO A 204 9.43 -9.83 21.74
C PRO A 204 10.92 -9.70 22.02
N SER A 205 11.54 -8.59 21.61
CA SER A 205 12.95 -8.28 21.92
C SER A 205 13.17 -7.85 23.39
N GLY A 206 12.10 -7.59 24.11
CA GLY A 206 12.10 -6.98 25.44
C GLY A 206 11.96 -5.45 25.42
N ARG A 207 12.02 -4.82 24.24
CA ARG A 207 11.73 -3.40 24.06
C ARG A 207 10.27 -3.21 23.73
N TYR A 208 9.55 -2.43 24.53
CA TYR A 208 8.14 -2.15 24.30
C TYR A 208 7.74 -0.78 24.87
N THR A 209 6.62 -0.27 24.38
CA THR A 209 5.97 0.93 24.89
C THR A 209 4.51 0.66 25.21
N ARG A 210 3.95 1.47 26.11
CA ARG A 210 2.52 1.47 26.47
C ARG A 210 1.90 2.75 25.94
N ASN A 211 0.85 2.60 25.15
CA ASN A 211 0.18 3.70 24.48
C ASN A 211 -1.32 3.64 24.78
N PHE A 212 -2.02 4.75 24.67
CA PHE A 212 -3.46 4.86 24.94
C PHE A 212 -3.83 4.24 26.28
N VAL A 213 -3.05 4.62 27.31
CA VAL A 213 -3.14 4.05 28.66
C VAL A 213 -4.50 4.38 29.28
N LYS A 214 -5.29 3.34 29.58
CA LYS A 214 -6.68 3.41 30.08
C LYS A 214 -7.69 4.02 29.11
N GLU A 215 -7.37 4.04 27.81
CA GLU A 215 -8.28 4.53 26.77
C GLU A 215 -9.08 3.41 26.11
N SER A 216 -8.80 2.16 26.44
CA SER A 216 -9.54 0.98 25.98
C SER A 216 -9.60 0.89 24.45
N ARG A 217 -8.44 0.85 23.80
CA ARG A 217 -8.33 0.69 22.35
C ARG A 217 -8.04 -0.76 21.99
N GLU A 218 -8.74 -1.28 20.96
CA GLU A 218 -8.55 -2.62 20.40
C GLU A 218 -8.53 -2.59 18.87
N ALA A 219 -8.37 -3.77 18.25
CA ALA A 219 -8.37 -3.95 16.80
C ALA A 219 -7.36 -3.06 16.04
N PRO A 220 -6.07 -3.00 16.47
CA PRO A 220 -5.09 -2.14 15.82
C PRO A 220 -4.82 -2.57 14.37
N ALA A 221 -4.76 -1.58 13.45
CA ALA A 221 -4.38 -1.75 12.06
C ALA A 221 -3.42 -0.63 11.65
N VAL A 222 -2.17 -0.98 11.34
CA VAL A 222 -1.06 -0.04 11.24
C VAL A 222 -0.58 0.11 9.80
N PHE A 223 -0.24 1.33 9.39
CA PHE A 223 0.40 1.62 8.12
C PHE A 223 1.38 2.80 8.23
N LYS A 224 2.30 2.87 7.27
CA LYS A 224 3.27 3.96 7.15
C LYS A 224 3.00 4.77 5.88
N ARG A 225 3.01 6.09 5.99
CA ARG A 225 2.86 6.99 4.86
C ARG A 225 3.69 8.27 5.09
N ASN A 226 4.47 8.67 4.09
CA ASN A 226 5.30 9.89 4.13
C ASN A 226 6.17 9.99 5.39
N GLY A 227 6.80 8.87 5.80
CA GLY A 227 7.68 8.80 6.97
C GLY A 227 6.97 8.81 8.32
N LYS A 228 5.63 8.92 8.37
CA LYS A 228 4.83 8.84 9.59
C LYS A 228 4.09 7.51 9.70
N TYR A 229 3.82 7.10 10.92
CA TYR A 229 3.06 5.88 11.24
C TYR A 229 1.65 6.27 11.62
N TYR A 230 0.69 5.50 11.13
CA TYR A 230 -0.73 5.68 11.39
C TYR A 230 -1.33 4.38 11.91
N MET A 231 -2.28 4.49 12.83
CA MET A 231 -2.97 3.34 13.37
C MET A 231 -4.48 3.61 13.46
N LEU A 232 -5.26 2.74 12.82
CA LEU A 232 -6.69 2.62 13.09
C LEU A 232 -6.88 1.72 14.31
N SER A 233 -7.88 2.03 15.12
CA SER A 233 -8.30 1.20 16.24
C SER A 233 -9.79 1.40 16.50
N SER A 234 -10.40 0.49 17.29
CA SER A 234 -11.76 0.63 17.79
C SER A 234 -11.76 0.83 19.32
N GLY A 235 -12.88 1.29 19.87
CA GLY A 235 -13.13 1.19 21.30
C GLY A 235 -13.52 -0.23 21.69
N CYS A 236 -13.59 -0.52 22.99
CA CYS A 236 -13.98 -1.81 23.52
C CYS A 236 -15.48 -1.84 23.87
N THR A 237 -16.30 -2.30 22.95
CA THR A 237 -17.76 -2.45 23.11
C THR A 237 -18.24 -3.88 22.85
N GLY A 238 -17.33 -4.86 22.95
CA GLY A 238 -17.59 -6.25 22.57
C GLY A 238 -17.92 -6.37 21.09
N TRP A 239 -19.02 -7.03 20.75
CA TRP A 239 -19.47 -7.20 19.36
C TRP A 239 -20.22 -6.00 18.79
N ASP A 240 -20.59 -5.02 19.61
CA ASP A 240 -21.34 -3.86 19.13
C ASP A 240 -20.40 -2.86 18.46
N PRO A 241 -20.76 -2.36 17.26
CA PRO A 241 -19.93 -1.45 16.51
C PRO A 241 -19.78 -0.11 17.22
N ASN A 242 -18.59 0.46 17.14
CA ASN A 242 -18.26 1.77 17.69
C ASN A 242 -17.47 2.61 16.71
N GLN A 243 -17.18 3.84 17.10
CA GLN A 243 -16.43 4.78 16.29
C GLN A 243 -14.96 4.37 16.19
N ALA A 244 -14.43 4.28 14.96
CA ALA A 244 -13.02 4.12 14.71
C ALA A 244 -12.24 5.38 15.12
N GLU A 245 -11.00 5.18 15.47
CA GLU A 245 -10.06 6.24 15.76
C GLU A 245 -8.77 6.05 14.98
N LEU A 246 -8.30 7.15 14.38
CA LEU A 246 -6.99 7.22 13.72
C LEU A 246 -6.03 7.95 14.64
N ALA A 247 -4.86 7.38 14.82
CA ALA A 247 -3.74 8.00 15.52
C ALA A 247 -2.50 8.09 14.62
N VAL A 248 -1.59 9.01 14.93
CA VAL A 248 -0.35 9.25 14.19
C VAL A 248 0.85 9.33 15.13
N ALA A 249 2.00 8.85 14.66
CA ALA A 249 3.29 8.99 15.33
C ALA A 249 4.40 9.28 14.32
N ASP A 250 5.43 10.02 14.76
CA ASP A 250 6.65 10.24 13.96
C ASP A 250 7.65 9.08 14.10
N SER A 251 7.50 8.26 15.12
CA SER A 251 8.28 7.04 15.37
C SER A 251 7.38 5.96 15.93
N ILE A 252 7.57 4.72 15.48
CA ILE A 252 6.71 3.59 15.83
C ILE A 252 6.71 3.30 17.35
N MET A 253 7.84 3.48 18.01
CA MET A 253 8.02 3.33 19.46
C MET A 253 7.92 4.68 20.21
N GLY A 254 7.53 5.75 19.52
CA GLY A 254 7.36 7.09 20.07
C GLY A 254 5.97 7.36 20.64
N GLU A 255 5.67 8.63 20.78
CA GLU A 255 4.36 9.12 21.23
C GLU A 255 3.34 9.06 20.08
N TRP A 256 2.21 8.42 20.31
CA TRP A 256 1.07 8.39 19.39
C TRP A 256 0.05 9.45 19.76
N LYS A 257 -0.43 10.20 18.76
CA LYS A 257 -1.43 11.26 18.93
C LYS A 257 -2.70 10.90 18.19
N THR A 258 -3.82 10.93 18.89
CA THR A 258 -5.14 10.73 18.30
C THR A 258 -5.48 11.88 17.37
N ILE A 259 -5.89 11.55 16.14
CA ILE A 259 -6.42 12.48 15.14
C ILE A 259 -7.96 12.54 15.25
N GLY A 260 -8.59 11.41 15.58
CA GLY A 260 -10.04 11.25 15.66
C GLY A 260 -10.60 10.26 14.64
N ASN A 261 -11.91 10.30 14.41
CA ASN A 261 -12.58 9.40 13.48
C ASN A 261 -12.26 9.74 12.02
N PRO A 262 -11.62 8.84 11.25
CA PRO A 262 -11.36 9.08 9.83
C PRO A 262 -12.57 8.75 8.93
N CYS A 263 -13.55 8.01 9.42
CA CYS A 263 -14.71 7.58 8.65
C CYS A 263 -15.62 8.78 8.32
N THR A 264 -16.16 8.81 7.11
CA THR A 264 -17.09 9.88 6.67
C THR A 264 -18.25 9.32 5.86
N GLY A 265 -19.42 9.95 5.97
CA GLY A 265 -20.66 9.50 5.35
C GLY A 265 -21.65 8.91 6.37
N THR A 266 -22.68 8.24 5.88
CA THR A 266 -23.70 7.61 6.72
C THR A 266 -23.08 6.52 7.60
N ASP A 267 -23.49 6.47 8.88
CA ASP A 267 -23.00 5.50 9.88
C ASP A 267 -21.48 5.55 10.17
N ALA A 268 -20.82 6.65 9.84
CA ALA A 268 -19.39 6.87 10.09
C ALA A 268 -19.05 6.86 11.61
N ASP A 269 -19.99 7.25 12.47
CA ASP A 269 -19.90 7.23 13.93
C ASP A 269 -19.88 5.80 14.52
N LYS A 270 -20.26 4.82 13.71
CA LYS A 270 -20.23 3.38 14.04
C LYS A 270 -19.31 2.59 13.11
N THR A 271 -18.39 3.28 12.44
CA THR A 271 -17.46 2.64 11.49
C THR A 271 -18.19 1.76 10.48
N PHE A 272 -19.35 2.23 9.99
CA PHE A 272 -20.20 1.50 9.04
C PHE A 272 -20.65 0.13 9.55
N TYR A 273 -20.89 0.01 10.86
CA TYR A 273 -21.17 -1.24 11.60
C TYR A 273 -20.07 -2.29 11.50
N ALA A 274 -18.81 -1.87 11.42
CA ALA A 274 -17.68 -2.77 11.28
C ALA A 274 -16.53 -2.39 12.23
N GLN A 275 -15.55 -3.27 12.38
CA GLN A 275 -14.36 -3.10 13.21
C GLN A 275 -13.10 -3.28 12.39
N SER A 276 -12.07 -2.46 12.60
CA SER A 276 -10.79 -2.53 11.90
C SER A 276 -10.11 -3.88 12.06
N THR A 277 -9.42 -4.35 11.02
CA THR A 277 -8.61 -5.57 11.06
C THR A 277 -7.21 -5.34 10.51
N TYR A 278 -7.08 -4.61 9.41
CA TYR A 278 -5.81 -4.39 8.72
C TYR A 278 -5.86 -3.14 7.84
N VAL A 279 -4.71 -2.64 7.44
CA VAL A 279 -4.57 -1.65 6.35
C VAL A 279 -3.64 -2.21 5.30
N GLN A 280 -4.16 -2.40 4.08
CA GLN A 280 -3.40 -2.89 2.95
C GLN A 280 -2.95 -1.76 2.02
N LYS A 281 -1.65 -1.60 1.84
CA LYS A 281 -1.09 -0.78 0.77
C LYS A 281 -1.27 -1.49 -0.56
N VAL A 282 -1.81 -0.80 -1.57
CA VAL A 282 -1.95 -1.36 -2.92
C VAL A 282 -0.62 -1.19 -3.65
N MET A 283 0.03 -2.30 -3.95
CA MET A 283 1.35 -2.28 -4.59
C MET A 283 1.23 -1.80 -6.04
N GLY A 284 2.23 -1.02 -6.47
CA GLY A 284 2.22 -0.41 -7.81
C GLY A 284 1.32 0.83 -7.94
N LYS A 285 0.55 1.17 -6.90
CA LYS A 285 -0.27 2.40 -6.87
C LYS A 285 0.25 3.35 -5.80
N LYS A 286 0.49 4.61 -6.19
CA LYS A 286 0.97 5.64 -5.27
C LYS A 286 -0.13 6.01 -4.27
N ASP A 287 0.23 6.09 -2.99
CA ASP A 287 -0.65 6.55 -1.91
C ASP A 287 -2.03 5.85 -1.84
N MET A 288 -2.13 4.63 -2.38
CA MET A 288 -3.35 3.86 -2.30
C MET A 288 -3.31 2.85 -1.16
N TYR A 289 -4.19 3.04 -0.21
CA TYR A 289 -4.35 2.17 0.96
C TYR A 289 -5.82 1.78 1.10
N ILE A 290 -6.06 0.55 1.51
CA ILE A 290 -7.37 -0.01 1.78
C ILE A 290 -7.49 -0.21 3.30
N ALA A 291 -8.46 0.43 3.92
CA ALA A 291 -8.88 0.10 5.26
C ALA A 291 -9.76 -1.16 5.20
N MET A 292 -9.34 -2.19 5.88
CA MET A 292 -10.04 -3.46 5.98
C MET A 292 -10.75 -3.53 7.31
N PHE A 293 -12.06 -3.80 7.26
CA PHE A 293 -12.91 -3.96 8.43
C PHE A 293 -13.74 -5.24 8.29
N ASP A 294 -14.10 -5.85 9.42
CA ASP A 294 -15.10 -6.90 9.50
C ASP A 294 -16.40 -6.36 10.11
N ARG A 295 -17.51 -6.58 9.42
CA ARG A 295 -18.86 -6.37 9.94
C ARG A 295 -19.32 -7.67 10.58
N TRP A 296 -19.16 -7.75 11.89
CA TRP A 296 -19.44 -8.95 12.65
C TRP A 296 -20.94 -9.25 12.76
N ASN A 297 -21.32 -10.48 12.43
CA ASN A 297 -22.63 -11.01 12.75
C ASN A 297 -22.51 -11.91 13.98
N LYS A 298 -22.60 -11.34 15.19
CA LYS A 298 -22.32 -12.05 16.45
C LYS A 298 -23.14 -13.31 16.68
N LYS A 299 -24.32 -13.42 16.08
CA LYS A 299 -25.19 -14.59 16.18
C LYS A 299 -24.97 -15.62 15.08
N ASP A 300 -24.25 -15.25 14.04
CA ASP A 300 -23.93 -16.08 12.89
C ASP A 300 -22.59 -15.66 12.31
N LEU A 301 -21.50 -16.02 13.01
CA LEU A 301 -20.15 -15.54 12.72
C LEU A 301 -19.65 -15.97 11.34
N GLU A 302 -20.10 -17.11 10.82
CA GLU A 302 -19.80 -17.57 9.47
C GLU A 302 -20.28 -16.56 8.40
N ASN A 303 -21.39 -15.88 8.69
CA ASN A 303 -22.00 -14.89 7.82
C ASN A 303 -21.64 -13.43 8.16
N SER A 304 -20.53 -13.19 8.83
CA SER A 304 -19.92 -11.86 8.90
C SER A 304 -19.52 -11.36 7.53
N ARG A 305 -19.35 -10.06 7.34
CA ARG A 305 -19.08 -9.43 6.04
C ARG A 305 -17.83 -8.56 6.13
N TYR A 306 -17.23 -8.32 4.96
CA TYR A 306 -16.07 -7.45 4.83
C TYR A 306 -16.52 -6.06 4.39
N VAL A 307 -15.97 -5.04 5.03
CA VAL A 307 -16.11 -3.65 4.63
C VAL A 307 -14.70 -3.14 4.30
N TRP A 308 -14.35 -3.19 3.02
CA TRP A 308 -13.07 -2.70 2.54
C TRP A 308 -13.29 -1.37 1.82
N LEU A 309 -12.64 -0.34 2.30
CA LEU A 309 -12.79 1.02 1.79
C LEU A 309 -11.42 1.66 1.54
N PRO A 310 -11.27 2.40 0.44
CA PRO A 310 -10.03 3.11 0.18
C PRO A 310 -9.93 4.34 1.08
N PHE A 311 -8.72 4.65 1.52
CA PHE A 311 -8.41 5.94 2.11
C PHE A 311 -8.50 7.06 1.08
N SER A 312 -8.88 8.24 1.52
CA SER A 312 -8.76 9.50 0.80
C SER A 312 -7.80 10.42 1.53
N PHE A 313 -6.85 10.99 0.80
CA PHE A 313 -5.82 11.88 1.33
C PHE A 313 -5.94 13.26 0.68
N GLU A 314 -6.15 14.29 1.49
CA GLU A 314 -6.20 15.69 1.08
C GLU A 314 -5.18 16.47 1.91
N GLY A 315 -3.93 16.55 1.44
CA GLY A 315 -2.82 17.04 2.26
C GLY A 315 -2.61 16.15 3.48
N ASP A 316 -2.69 16.74 4.68
CA ASP A 316 -2.57 16.01 5.96
C ASP A 316 -3.89 15.40 6.44
N LYS A 317 -5.00 15.75 5.80
CA LYS A 317 -6.31 15.19 6.13
C LYS A 317 -6.45 13.78 5.56
N ILE A 318 -6.75 12.83 6.44
CA ILE A 318 -6.95 11.42 6.12
C ILE A 318 -8.40 11.06 6.43
N THR A 319 -9.11 10.53 5.42
CA THR A 319 -10.49 10.10 5.57
C THR A 319 -10.73 8.74 4.93
N ILE A 320 -11.79 8.07 5.39
CA ILE A 320 -12.30 6.81 4.85
C ILE A 320 -13.78 7.04 4.52
N PRO A 321 -14.07 7.53 3.30
CA PRO A 321 -15.44 7.78 2.88
C PRO A 321 -16.18 6.47 2.58
N TRP A 322 -17.47 6.37 3.00
CA TRP A 322 -18.32 5.27 2.58
C TRP A 322 -18.48 5.25 1.06
N ARG A 323 -18.48 4.05 0.49
CA ARG A 323 -18.74 3.80 -0.92
C ARG A 323 -19.59 2.54 -1.06
N ASP A 324 -20.73 2.65 -1.74
CA ASP A 324 -21.62 1.50 -1.97
C ASP A 324 -20.96 0.45 -2.88
N LYS A 325 -20.14 0.90 -3.80
CA LYS A 325 -19.35 0.07 -4.72
C LYS A 325 -18.12 0.85 -5.19
N TRP A 326 -17.00 0.19 -5.29
CA TRP A 326 -15.78 0.79 -5.85
C TRP A 326 -14.87 -0.25 -6.52
N SER A 327 -14.05 0.21 -7.45
CA SER A 327 -13.02 -0.59 -8.12
C SER A 327 -11.70 0.16 -8.15
N PHE A 328 -10.61 -0.53 -8.44
CA PHE A 328 -9.30 0.10 -8.57
C PHE A 328 -9.23 1.08 -9.76
N ASP A 329 -10.04 0.88 -10.79
CA ASP A 329 -10.15 1.80 -11.94
C ASP A 329 -10.70 3.18 -11.52
N ASN A 330 -11.61 3.22 -10.53
CA ASN A 330 -12.14 4.47 -9.97
C ASN A 330 -11.10 5.21 -9.10
N PHE A 331 -10.02 4.55 -8.73
CA PHE A 331 -8.87 5.06 -7.98
C PHE A 331 -7.61 5.12 -8.83
N GLU A 332 -7.68 4.77 -10.08
CA GLU A 332 -6.73 5.19 -11.08
C GLU A 332 -6.89 6.70 -11.32
N ASN A 333 -6.61 7.47 -10.29
CA ASN A 333 -5.92 8.72 -10.45
C ASN A 333 -4.43 8.45 -10.78
N GLN A 334 -4.17 7.48 -11.64
CA GLN A 334 -3.13 7.60 -12.61
C GLN A 334 -3.60 8.73 -13.49
N GLY A 335 -3.12 9.93 -13.21
CA GLY A 335 -3.42 11.05 -14.06
C GLY A 335 -3.11 10.59 -15.48
N ARG A 336 -4.06 10.65 -16.36
CA ARG A 336 -3.89 10.28 -17.76
C ARG A 336 -3.87 11.56 -18.58
N PHE A 337 -2.79 11.75 -19.30
CA PHE A 337 -2.67 12.87 -20.24
C PHE A 337 -2.54 12.32 -21.66
N GLU A 338 -3.41 12.74 -22.55
CA GLU A 338 -3.55 12.18 -23.88
C GLU A 338 -3.77 13.26 -24.95
N ALA A 339 -3.34 12.96 -26.15
CA ALA A 339 -3.76 13.71 -27.32
C ALA A 339 -5.15 13.24 -27.74
N GLY A 340 -6.13 14.13 -27.60
CA GLY A 340 -7.49 13.92 -28.11
C GLY A 340 -7.66 14.52 -29.52
N LYS A 341 -8.86 14.43 -30.07
CA LYS A 341 -9.19 15.02 -31.38
C LYS A 341 -9.27 16.54 -31.26
N GLY A 342 -8.16 17.22 -31.62
CA GLY A 342 -8.05 18.68 -31.58
C GLY A 342 -7.86 19.31 -30.20
N THR A 343 -7.60 18.52 -29.16
CA THR A 343 -7.31 19.00 -27.81
C THR A 343 -6.48 17.97 -27.04
N PHE A 344 -5.87 18.38 -25.92
CA PHE A 344 -5.37 17.43 -24.94
C PHE A 344 -6.49 17.03 -23.97
N LEU A 345 -6.38 15.83 -23.44
CA LEU A 345 -7.27 15.31 -22.40
C LEU A 345 -6.47 15.03 -21.14
N LEU A 346 -6.92 15.58 -20.02
CA LEU A 346 -6.41 15.27 -18.69
C LEU A 346 -7.51 14.50 -17.94
N ASN A 347 -7.25 13.25 -17.62
CA ASN A 347 -8.26 12.37 -17.00
C ASN A 347 -9.57 12.30 -17.82
N GLY A 348 -9.43 12.21 -19.13
CA GLY A 348 -10.56 12.14 -20.08
C GLY A 348 -11.31 13.47 -20.29
N LYS A 349 -10.90 14.58 -19.67
CA LYS A 349 -11.51 15.91 -19.83
C LYS A 349 -10.63 16.81 -20.69
N PRO A 350 -11.22 17.65 -21.56
CA PRO A 350 -10.47 18.63 -22.33
C PRO A 350 -9.56 19.49 -21.43
N PHE A 351 -8.29 19.60 -21.81
CA PHE A 351 -7.28 20.35 -21.04
C PHE A 351 -6.47 21.24 -21.98
N VAL A 352 -6.42 22.52 -21.66
CA VAL A 352 -5.60 23.49 -22.37
C VAL A 352 -4.32 23.71 -21.58
N VAL A 353 -3.17 23.30 -22.14
CA VAL A 353 -1.85 23.56 -21.57
C VAL A 353 -1.54 25.05 -21.69
N LYS A 354 -1.33 25.72 -20.57
CA LYS A 354 -0.84 27.11 -20.46
C LYS A 354 0.48 27.04 -19.70
N ALA A 355 1.57 26.94 -20.43
CA ALA A 355 2.89 26.71 -19.84
C ALA A 355 3.71 27.99 -19.71
N ALA A 356 4.44 28.11 -18.59
CA ALA A 356 5.55 29.03 -18.45
C ALA A 356 6.85 28.22 -18.40
N GLU A 357 7.90 28.72 -19.03
CA GLU A 357 9.21 28.09 -19.01
C GLU A 357 10.02 28.60 -17.82
N LEU A 358 10.46 27.68 -16.96
CA LEU A 358 11.31 27.96 -15.81
C LEU A 358 12.52 27.03 -15.82
N HIS A 359 13.72 27.62 -15.86
CA HIS A 359 14.97 26.89 -15.82
C HIS A 359 15.47 26.81 -14.38
N TYR A 360 15.10 25.76 -13.62
CA TYR A 360 15.46 25.62 -12.23
C TYR A 360 16.97 25.78 -11.93
N PRO A 361 17.91 25.34 -12.79
CA PRO A 361 19.33 25.56 -12.52
C PRO A 361 19.77 27.04 -12.59
N ARG A 362 18.99 27.89 -13.27
CA ARG A 362 19.25 29.35 -13.35
C ARG A 362 18.59 30.16 -12.25
N ILE A 363 17.66 29.56 -11.52
CA ILE A 363 16.90 30.23 -10.45
C ILE A 363 17.45 29.73 -9.12
N PRO A 364 18.02 30.57 -8.25
CA PRO A 364 18.47 30.12 -6.93
C PRO A 364 17.37 29.37 -6.18
N LYS A 365 17.69 28.20 -5.63
CA LYS A 365 16.72 27.27 -5.02
C LYS A 365 15.72 27.93 -4.04
N PRO A 366 16.11 28.89 -3.18
CA PRO A 366 15.16 29.57 -2.27
C PRO A 366 14.04 30.35 -2.98
N TYR A 367 14.20 30.65 -4.28
CA TYR A 367 13.19 31.38 -5.07
C TYR A 367 12.30 30.48 -5.93
N TRP A 368 12.53 29.17 -5.98
CA TRP A 368 11.77 28.25 -6.82
C TRP A 368 10.25 28.33 -6.56
N ASP A 369 9.85 28.17 -5.32
CA ASP A 369 8.44 28.22 -4.92
C ASP A 369 7.79 29.57 -5.28
N GLN A 370 8.50 30.69 -5.03
CA GLN A 370 8.02 32.02 -5.39
C GLN A 370 7.80 32.13 -6.91
N ARG A 371 8.73 31.65 -7.74
CA ARG A 371 8.61 31.74 -9.21
C ARG A 371 7.46 30.89 -9.74
N ILE A 372 7.26 29.70 -9.20
CA ILE A 372 6.15 28.83 -9.55
C ILE A 372 4.82 29.52 -9.20
N LYS A 373 4.71 30.10 -8.00
CA LYS A 373 3.52 30.88 -7.57
C LYS A 373 3.23 32.08 -8.48
N LEU A 374 4.24 32.79 -8.93
CA LEU A 374 4.07 33.89 -9.88
C LEU A 374 3.52 33.39 -11.22
N CYS A 375 4.02 32.28 -11.76
CA CYS A 375 3.47 31.68 -12.97
C CYS A 375 2.00 31.29 -12.79
N LYS A 376 1.64 30.69 -11.67
CA LYS A 376 0.24 30.36 -11.34
C LYS A 376 -0.63 31.62 -11.26
N ALA A 377 -0.16 32.69 -10.63
CA ALA A 377 -0.87 33.95 -10.51
C ALA A 377 -1.12 34.61 -11.89
N LEU A 378 -0.26 34.37 -12.88
CA LEU A 378 -0.44 34.79 -14.27
C LEU A 378 -1.43 33.91 -15.05
N GLY A 379 -2.04 32.89 -14.41
CA GLY A 379 -3.01 31.97 -15.04
C GLY A 379 -2.37 30.80 -15.77
N MET A 380 -1.10 30.50 -15.56
CA MET A 380 -0.46 29.30 -16.05
C MET A 380 -0.90 28.08 -15.22
N ASN A 381 -0.96 26.92 -15.84
CA ASN A 381 -1.27 25.64 -15.19
C ASN A 381 -0.14 24.62 -15.34
N THR A 382 0.92 24.96 -16.08
CA THR A 382 2.01 24.05 -16.42
C THR A 382 3.34 24.81 -16.38
N VAL A 383 4.38 24.15 -15.91
CA VAL A 383 5.77 24.62 -16.01
C VAL A 383 6.48 23.74 -17.04
N CYS A 384 7.14 24.36 -18.01
CA CYS A 384 8.06 23.71 -18.91
C CYS A 384 9.49 23.89 -18.38
N LEU A 385 10.25 22.81 -18.24
CA LEU A 385 11.61 22.87 -17.71
C LEU A 385 12.60 22.03 -18.52
N TYR A 386 13.83 22.49 -18.59
CA TYR A 386 14.95 21.78 -19.21
C TYR A 386 15.82 21.11 -18.18
N VAL A 387 16.36 19.94 -18.53
CA VAL A 387 17.42 19.25 -17.78
C VAL A 387 18.74 19.48 -18.51
N PHE A 388 19.64 20.27 -17.95
CA PHE A 388 20.93 20.57 -18.56
C PHE A 388 21.92 19.45 -18.23
N TRP A 389 22.19 18.58 -19.20
CA TRP A 389 23.06 17.41 -19.01
C TRP A 389 24.42 17.79 -18.42
N ASN A 390 25.08 18.84 -18.95
CA ASN A 390 26.40 19.28 -18.46
C ASN A 390 26.39 19.79 -17.02
N SER A 391 25.22 20.22 -16.50
CA SER A 391 25.05 20.61 -15.10
C SER A 391 24.90 19.38 -14.19
N HIS A 392 24.26 18.34 -14.69
CA HIS A 392 23.97 17.14 -13.91
C HIS A 392 25.04 16.06 -14.00
N GLU A 393 25.88 16.07 -15.06
CA GLU A 393 26.98 15.14 -15.26
C GLU A 393 28.27 15.92 -15.63
N PRO A 394 28.88 16.63 -14.65
CA PRO A 394 30.09 17.42 -14.90
C PRO A 394 31.30 16.57 -15.31
N GLN A 395 31.31 15.29 -14.97
CA GLN A 395 32.30 14.30 -15.39
C GLN A 395 31.57 12.99 -15.75
N PRO A 396 32.11 12.19 -16.71
CA PRO A 396 31.48 10.95 -17.12
C PRO A 396 31.14 10.02 -15.94
N GLY A 397 29.85 9.68 -15.77
CA GLY A 397 29.34 8.79 -14.71
C GLY A 397 29.24 9.42 -13.33
N VAL A 398 29.51 10.72 -13.18
CA VAL A 398 29.35 11.46 -11.92
C VAL A 398 28.12 12.34 -12.02
N TYR A 399 27.02 11.89 -11.43
CA TYR A 399 25.74 12.58 -11.50
C TYR A 399 25.48 13.43 -10.24
N ASP A 400 24.96 14.65 -10.45
CA ASP A 400 24.53 15.56 -9.39
C ASP A 400 23.06 15.96 -9.60
N PHE A 401 22.21 15.50 -8.67
CA PHE A 401 20.79 15.86 -8.54
C PHE A 401 20.50 16.43 -7.16
N THR A 402 21.45 17.19 -6.62
CA THR A 402 21.33 17.78 -5.29
C THR A 402 21.26 19.30 -5.36
N GLU A 403 20.84 19.93 -4.28
CA GLU A 403 20.79 21.39 -4.11
C GLU A 403 20.20 22.12 -5.32
N GLN A 404 21.00 22.89 -6.05
CA GLN A 404 20.56 23.66 -7.23
C GLN A 404 20.15 22.78 -8.41
N ASN A 405 20.61 21.52 -8.44
CA ASN A 405 20.31 20.52 -9.47
C ASN A 405 19.21 19.54 -9.04
N ASP A 406 18.49 19.78 -7.94
CA ASP A 406 17.44 18.88 -7.43
C ASP A 406 16.16 18.94 -8.30
N LEU A 407 16.22 18.25 -9.43
CA LEU A 407 15.11 18.14 -10.39
C LEU A 407 13.82 17.59 -9.74
N ALA A 408 13.96 16.58 -8.91
CA ALA A 408 12.82 15.94 -8.30
C ALA A 408 12.10 16.89 -7.32
N GLU A 409 12.86 17.66 -6.53
CA GLU A 409 12.29 18.66 -5.62
C GLU A 409 11.59 19.78 -6.39
N PHE A 410 12.18 20.27 -7.49
CA PHE A 410 11.53 21.29 -8.31
C PHE A 410 10.17 20.79 -8.87
N CYS A 411 10.12 19.54 -9.35
CA CYS A 411 8.87 18.94 -9.80
C CYS A 411 7.84 18.79 -8.66
N ARG A 412 8.27 18.41 -7.44
CA ARG A 412 7.39 18.35 -6.26
C ARG A 412 6.84 19.72 -5.88
N LEU A 413 7.65 20.76 -5.95
CA LEU A 413 7.20 22.14 -5.70
C LEU A 413 6.15 22.58 -6.74
N CYS A 414 6.31 22.21 -8.02
CA CYS A 414 5.26 22.42 -9.01
C CYS A 414 3.96 21.73 -8.60
N GLN A 415 4.02 20.46 -8.18
CA GLN A 415 2.86 19.70 -7.72
C GLN A 415 2.18 20.32 -6.49
N GLN A 416 2.96 20.77 -5.50
CA GLN A 416 2.46 21.43 -4.29
C GLN A 416 1.71 22.74 -4.61
N ASN A 417 2.06 23.37 -5.72
CA ASN A 417 1.41 24.57 -6.22
C ASN A 417 0.33 24.29 -7.27
N ASP A 418 -0.15 23.04 -7.43
CA ASP A 418 -1.12 22.58 -8.43
C ASP A 418 -0.71 22.97 -9.87
N MET A 419 0.57 22.85 -10.20
CA MET A 419 1.12 23.07 -11.52
C MET A 419 1.59 21.76 -12.11
N TYR A 420 1.24 21.51 -13.36
CA TYR A 420 1.78 20.37 -14.14
C TYR A 420 3.19 20.68 -14.67
N VAL A 421 3.86 19.67 -15.16
CA VAL A 421 5.23 19.78 -15.68
C VAL A 421 5.34 19.17 -17.07
N ILE A 422 5.99 19.89 -17.98
CA ILE A 422 6.55 19.36 -19.23
C ILE A 422 8.05 19.23 -19.02
N LEU A 423 8.55 18.00 -19.02
CA LEU A 423 9.96 17.69 -18.82
C LEU A 423 10.68 17.65 -20.18
N ARG A 424 11.81 18.34 -20.28
CA ARG A 424 12.65 18.37 -21.50
C ARG A 424 14.05 17.87 -21.14
N PRO A 425 14.29 16.54 -21.13
CA PRO A 425 15.57 15.97 -20.70
C PRO A 425 16.68 16.13 -21.76
N GLY A 426 16.32 16.38 -23.00
CA GLY A 426 17.28 16.55 -24.08
C GLY A 426 17.40 15.31 -24.98
N PRO A 427 18.66 14.87 -25.28
CA PRO A 427 19.98 15.24 -24.72
C PRO A 427 20.48 16.66 -25.03
N TYR A 428 20.08 17.23 -26.15
CA TYR A 428 20.32 18.63 -26.51
C TYR A 428 19.06 19.46 -26.19
N VAL A 429 19.21 20.54 -25.44
CA VAL A 429 18.07 21.35 -24.98
C VAL A 429 18.09 22.80 -25.51
N CYS A 430 19.14 23.23 -26.16
CA CYS A 430 19.37 24.62 -26.62
C CYS A 430 19.36 25.63 -25.45
N ALA A 431 18.25 26.28 -25.22
CA ALA A 431 17.91 27.10 -24.04
C ALA A 431 18.94 28.23 -23.75
N GLU A 432 19.66 28.72 -24.79
CA GLU A 432 20.78 29.68 -24.61
C GLU A 432 21.73 29.23 -23.49
N TRP A 433 22.01 27.94 -23.44
CA TRP A 433 22.93 27.31 -22.51
C TRP A 433 24.15 26.78 -23.24
N GLU A 434 25.31 26.74 -22.52
CA GLU A 434 26.58 26.29 -23.12
C GLU A 434 26.41 24.90 -23.77
N MET A 435 26.84 24.77 -25.02
CA MET A 435 26.72 23.59 -25.87
C MET A 435 25.29 23.03 -25.97
N GLY A 436 24.26 23.85 -25.70
CA GLY A 436 22.88 23.39 -25.66
C GLY A 436 22.61 22.34 -24.56
N GLY A 437 23.42 22.36 -23.50
CA GLY A 437 23.33 21.43 -22.37
C GLY A 437 24.22 20.19 -22.52
N LEU A 438 24.84 19.95 -23.68
CA LEU A 438 25.72 18.79 -23.85
C LEU A 438 27.01 18.94 -23.03
N PRO A 439 27.51 17.90 -22.36
CA PRO A 439 28.77 17.98 -21.63
C PRO A 439 29.98 18.09 -22.51
N TRP A 440 30.89 19.01 -22.18
CA TRP A 440 32.14 19.24 -22.89
C TRP A 440 33.03 18.00 -23.05
N TRP A 441 32.98 17.07 -22.08
CA TRP A 441 33.80 15.87 -22.06
C TRP A 441 33.44 14.87 -23.16
N LEU A 442 32.25 14.98 -23.79
CA LEU A 442 31.90 14.22 -25.00
C LEU A 442 32.91 14.46 -26.15
N LEU A 443 33.39 15.67 -26.24
CA LEU A 443 34.35 16.08 -27.29
C LEU A 443 35.76 15.48 -27.12
N LYS A 444 36.05 14.83 -25.98
CA LYS A 444 37.27 14.06 -25.78
C LYS A 444 37.34 12.80 -26.62
N LYS A 445 36.18 12.29 -27.03
CA LYS A 445 36.09 11.16 -27.95
C LYS A 445 36.39 11.67 -29.37
N LYS A 446 37.50 11.21 -29.95
CA LYS A 446 37.86 11.56 -31.31
C LYS A 446 36.75 11.12 -32.27
N ASP A 447 36.40 11.98 -33.22
CA ASP A 447 35.41 11.73 -34.26
C ASP A 447 34.00 11.44 -33.78
N VAL A 448 33.64 11.86 -32.53
CA VAL A 448 32.25 11.77 -32.02
C VAL A 448 31.33 12.65 -32.87
N ARG A 449 30.18 12.09 -33.23
CA ARG A 449 29.11 12.81 -33.92
C ARG A 449 27.97 13.04 -32.95
N LEU A 450 27.85 14.29 -32.51
CA LEU A 450 26.81 14.69 -31.58
C LEU A 450 25.46 14.83 -32.28
N ARG A 451 24.36 14.46 -31.60
CA ARG A 451 22.99 14.52 -32.12
C ARG A 451 22.82 13.68 -33.41
N GLU A 452 23.46 12.52 -33.44
CA GLU A 452 23.34 11.50 -34.49
C GLU A 452 23.39 10.10 -33.86
N SER A 453 23.09 9.07 -34.68
CA SER A 453 23.20 7.65 -34.28
C SER A 453 24.68 7.21 -34.16
N ASP A 454 25.47 7.99 -33.42
CA ASP A 454 26.83 7.62 -33.04
C ASP A 454 26.81 6.68 -31.83
N PRO A 455 27.41 5.47 -31.91
CA PRO A 455 27.30 4.48 -30.86
C PRO A 455 27.77 4.97 -29.49
N TYR A 456 28.85 5.77 -29.43
CA TYR A 456 29.35 6.33 -28.18
C TYR A 456 28.39 7.41 -27.64
N PHE A 457 27.91 8.29 -28.50
CA PHE A 457 26.99 9.34 -28.10
C PHE A 457 25.68 8.74 -27.54
N ILE A 458 25.10 7.78 -28.28
CA ILE A 458 23.85 7.09 -27.83
C ILE A 458 24.05 6.37 -26.50
N GLU A 459 25.17 5.66 -26.30
CA GLU A 459 25.48 5.02 -25.03
C GLU A 459 25.50 6.03 -23.87
N ARG A 460 26.14 7.17 -24.05
CA ARG A 460 26.22 8.22 -23.02
C ARG A 460 24.87 8.84 -22.73
N VAL A 461 24.07 9.11 -23.76
CA VAL A 461 22.70 9.61 -23.65
C VAL A 461 21.85 8.64 -22.85
N ALA A 462 21.86 7.34 -23.18
CA ALA A 462 21.07 6.33 -22.47
C ALA A 462 21.39 6.29 -20.97
N LEU A 463 22.68 6.37 -20.60
CA LEU A 463 23.10 6.41 -19.19
C LEU A 463 22.63 7.68 -18.47
N PHE A 464 22.68 8.81 -19.15
CA PHE A 464 22.19 10.07 -18.58
C PHE A 464 20.66 10.06 -18.41
N GLU A 465 19.93 9.64 -19.44
CA GLU A 465 18.46 9.57 -19.37
C GLU A 465 17.97 8.55 -18.34
N GLU A 466 18.69 7.43 -18.18
CA GLU A 466 18.43 6.50 -17.07
C GLU A 466 18.61 7.17 -15.69
N ALA A 467 19.66 8.00 -15.54
CA ALA A 467 19.89 8.73 -14.30
C ALA A 467 18.78 9.76 -14.05
N VAL A 468 18.32 10.47 -15.06
CA VAL A 468 17.17 11.40 -14.98
C VAL A 468 15.89 10.64 -14.66
N ALA A 469 15.63 9.53 -15.35
CA ALA A 469 14.43 8.70 -15.12
C ALA A 469 14.34 8.20 -13.68
N LYS A 470 15.46 7.81 -13.06
CA LYS A 470 15.53 7.42 -11.64
C LYS A 470 15.04 8.53 -10.69
N GLN A 471 15.24 9.80 -11.04
CA GLN A 471 14.78 10.93 -10.22
C GLN A 471 13.29 11.21 -10.36
N VAL A 472 12.72 10.97 -11.54
CA VAL A 472 11.39 11.49 -11.89
C VAL A 472 10.34 10.42 -12.21
N LYS A 473 10.70 9.12 -12.28
CA LYS A 473 9.75 8.04 -12.62
C LYS A 473 8.49 8.05 -11.74
N ASP A 474 8.65 8.34 -10.45
CA ASP A 474 7.54 8.38 -9.50
C ASP A 474 6.77 9.72 -9.55
N LEU A 475 7.24 10.69 -10.35
CA LEU A 475 6.64 12.02 -10.53
C LEU A 475 5.90 12.16 -11.87
N THR A 476 5.78 11.09 -12.65
CA THR A 476 4.96 11.10 -13.86
C THR A 476 3.47 11.15 -13.50
N ILE A 477 2.65 11.71 -14.41
CA ILE A 477 1.20 11.80 -14.21
C ILE A 477 0.56 10.43 -13.96
N ALA A 478 1.05 9.39 -14.62
CA ALA A 478 0.62 8.00 -14.41
C ALA A 478 0.89 7.51 -12.98
N ASN A 479 1.90 8.03 -12.30
CA ASN A 479 2.23 7.71 -10.91
C ASN A 479 1.69 8.77 -9.92
N GLY A 480 0.76 9.62 -10.36
CA GLY A 480 0.14 10.68 -9.55
C GLY A 480 1.03 11.91 -9.35
N GLY A 481 2.13 12.05 -10.09
CA GLY A 481 3.01 13.22 -10.09
C GLY A 481 2.54 14.32 -11.06
N PRO A 482 3.28 15.41 -11.18
CA PRO A 482 2.91 16.55 -12.01
C PRO A 482 3.34 16.43 -13.47
N ILE A 483 4.25 15.49 -13.85
CA ILE A 483 4.82 15.41 -15.19
C ILE A 483 3.81 14.82 -16.17
N ILE A 484 3.31 15.65 -17.09
CA ILE A 484 2.28 15.28 -18.08
C ILE A 484 2.87 14.97 -19.46
N MET A 485 4.02 15.51 -19.79
CA MET A 485 4.73 15.28 -21.07
C MET A 485 6.23 15.22 -20.85
N VAL A 486 6.90 14.44 -21.73
CA VAL A 486 8.35 14.42 -21.87
C VAL A 486 8.67 14.74 -23.32
N GLN A 487 9.52 15.72 -23.58
CA GLN A 487 9.96 16.07 -24.92
C GLN A 487 11.20 15.25 -25.29
N VAL A 488 11.20 14.72 -26.50
CA VAL A 488 12.34 14.03 -27.09
C VAL A 488 13.14 15.06 -27.93
N GLU A 489 14.41 15.28 -27.60
CA GLU A 489 15.31 16.20 -28.28
C GLU A 489 14.81 17.66 -28.32
N ASN A 490 15.46 18.53 -29.00
CA ASN A 490 15.03 19.91 -29.22
C ASN A 490 15.24 20.35 -30.67
N GLU A 491 14.15 20.73 -31.34
CA GLU A 491 14.13 21.28 -32.70
C GLU A 491 14.88 20.41 -33.73
N TYR A 492 14.97 19.11 -33.53
CA TYR A 492 15.78 18.22 -34.35
C TYR A 492 15.34 18.19 -35.80
N GLY A 493 14.06 18.34 -36.09
CA GLY A 493 13.53 18.41 -37.46
C GLY A 493 14.04 19.59 -38.29
N SER A 494 14.54 20.65 -37.62
CA SER A 494 15.21 21.81 -38.27
C SER A 494 16.72 21.68 -38.28
N TYR A 495 17.29 20.76 -37.50
CA TYR A 495 18.74 20.58 -37.35
C TYR A 495 19.25 19.39 -38.14
N GLY A 496 18.60 18.23 -38.07
CA GLY A 496 19.09 16.98 -38.63
C GLY A 496 18.02 16.11 -39.27
N GLU A 497 18.49 15.13 -40.05
CA GLU A 497 17.64 14.20 -40.80
C GLU A 497 17.69 12.77 -40.30
N ASP A 498 18.50 12.46 -39.23
CA ASP A 498 18.66 11.11 -38.70
C ASP A 498 17.43 10.73 -37.85
N LYS A 499 16.41 10.18 -38.52
CA LYS A 499 15.19 9.67 -37.85
C LYS A 499 15.47 8.49 -36.93
N GLY A 500 16.54 7.71 -37.19
CA GLY A 500 16.99 6.61 -36.35
C GLY A 500 17.46 7.10 -34.99
N TYR A 501 18.18 8.20 -34.95
CA TYR A 501 18.62 8.87 -33.74
C TYR A 501 17.44 9.27 -32.84
N VAL A 502 16.48 10.01 -33.38
CA VAL A 502 15.31 10.46 -32.59
C VAL A 502 14.50 9.29 -32.05
N SER A 503 14.38 8.19 -32.83
CA SER A 503 13.71 6.98 -32.38
C SER A 503 14.44 6.30 -31.20
N GLN A 504 15.78 6.25 -31.25
CA GLN A 504 16.60 5.69 -30.16
C GLN A 504 16.50 6.51 -28.89
N ILE A 505 16.38 7.85 -28.99
CA ILE A 505 16.15 8.69 -27.78
C ILE A 505 14.75 8.48 -27.20
N ARG A 506 13.73 8.27 -28.04
CA ARG A 506 12.35 8.05 -27.59
C ARG A 506 12.17 6.71 -26.89
N ASP A 507 12.78 5.64 -27.42
CA ASP A 507 12.62 4.24 -26.98
C ASP A 507 13.47 3.92 -25.75
#